data_d5d9690322f5af40b39483bab3cf59bc
#
_entry.id   d5d9690322f5af40b39483bab3cf59bc
#
_cell.length_a   1.000
_cell.length_b   1.000
_cell.length_c   1.000
_cell.angle_alpha   90.00
_cell.angle_beta   90.00
_cell.angle_gamma   90.00
#
_symmetry.space_group_name_H-M   'P 1'
#
loop_
_entity.id
_entity.type
_entity.pdbx_description
1 polymer ?
#
loop_
_entity_poly.entity_id
_entity_poly.type
_entity_poly.pdbx_seq_one_letter_code
_entity_poly.pdbx_strand_id
1 'polypeptide(L)'
;MTWRVLILPKAEQDLGWFRQHDRTSYVKCFDFVRELAQNPRQGTGRPERLKHFDQEVWSRRVSHEHRVIYVIYAKEELVEVVSCKSHYDVNL
;
A
#
# COMPACT_ATOMS: atom_id res chain seq x y z
N MET A 1 15.68 11.22 2.47
CA MET A 1 15.05 10.91 3.74
C MET A 1 14.21 9.65 3.59
N THR A 2 14.25 8.78 4.60
CA THR A 2 13.62 7.45 4.49
C THR A 2 12.42 7.38 5.41
N TRP A 3 11.31 6.87 4.89
CA TRP A 3 10.10 6.64 5.68
C TRP A 3 10.12 5.22 6.22
N ARG A 4 9.63 5.05 7.45
CA ARG A 4 9.37 3.72 7.97
C ARG A 4 8.10 3.18 7.33
N VAL A 5 8.11 1.90 6.97
CA VAL A 5 6.95 1.25 6.36
C VAL A 5 6.57 0.05 7.21
N LEU A 6 5.36 0.08 7.76
CA LEU A 6 4.80 -1.03 8.52
C LEU A 6 3.75 -1.73 7.68
N ILE A 7 3.81 -3.04 7.64
CA ILE A 7 2.82 -3.85 6.93
C ILE A 7 1.86 -4.42 7.98
N LEU A 8 0.60 -3.99 7.93
CA LEU A 8 -0.38 -4.39 8.93
C LEU A 8 -0.86 -5.83 8.65
N PRO A 9 -1.47 -6.49 9.65
CA PRO A 9 -1.82 -7.91 9.54
C PRO A 9 -2.67 -8.27 8.31
N LYS A 10 -3.64 -7.44 7.94
CA LYS A 10 -4.46 -7.71 6.75
C LYS A 10 -3.60 -7.70 5.49
N ALA A 11 -2.70 -6.73 5.38
CA ALA A 11 -1.80 -6.63 4.24
C ALA A 11 -0.84 -7.82 4.20
N GLU A 12 -0.36 -8.29 5.37
CA GLU A 12 0.47 -9.48 5.42
C GLU A 12 -0.28 -10.71 4.91
N GLN A 13 -1.54 -10.86 5.28
CA GLN A 13 -2.37 -11.94 4.77
C GLN A 13 -2.50 -11.85 3.25
N ASP A 14 -2.73 -10.65 2.74
CA ASP A 14 -2.87 -10.44 1.30
C ASP A 14 -1.59 -10.81 0.56
N LEU A 15 -0.43 -10.42 1.11
CA LEU A 15 0.86 -10.77 0.53
C LEU A 15 1.07 -12.29 0.52
N GLY A 16 0.68 -12.96 1.59
CA GLY A 16 0.76 -14.41 1.65
C GLY A 16 -0.08 -15.09 0.59
N TRP A 17 -1.29 -14.55 0.34
CA TRP A 17 -2.16 -15.06 -0.71
C TRP A 17 -1.53 -14.85 -2.09
N PHE A 18 -1.01 -13.65 -2.37
CA PHE A 18 -0.33 -13.39 -3.64
C PHE A 18 0.88 -14.30 -3.84
N ARG A 19 1.64 -14.54 -2.77
CA ARG A 19 2.81 -15.41 -2.87
C ARG A 19 2.44 -16.80 -3.38
N GLN A 20 1.27 -17.30 -2.99
CA GLN A 20 0.81 -18.64 -3.39
C GLN A 20 0.08 -18.64 -4.73
N HIS A 21 -0.63 -17.57 -5.05
CA HIS A 21 -1.59 -17.59 -6.17
C HIS A 21 -1.30 -16.60 -7.28
N ASP A 22 -0.51 -15.55 -7.02
CA ASP A 22 -0.27 -14.49 -8.00
C ASP A 22 1.09 -13.86 -7.76
N ARG A 23 2.10 -14.51 -8.29
CA ARG A 23 3.48 -14.11 -8.00
C ARG A 23 3.82 -12.74 -8.57
N THR A 24 3.26 -12.38 -9.72
CA THR A 24 3.48 -11.07 -10.32
C THR A 24 3.01 -9.95 -9.39
N SER A 25 1.81 -10.11 -8.81
CA SER A 25 1.29 -9.14 -7.86
C SER A 25 2.12 -9.10 -6.57
N TYR A 26 2.60 -10.25 -6.13
CA TYR A 26 3.45 -10.35 -4.96
C TYR A 26 4.72 -9.50 -5.12
N VAL A 27 5.42 -9.69 -6.24
CA VAL A 27 6.64 -8.92 -6.53
C VAL A 27 6.33 -7.44 -6.64
N LYS A 28 5.24 -7.09 -7.30
CA LYS A 28 4.84 -5.70 -7.49
C LYS A 28 4.55 -5.01 -6.16
N CYS A 29 3.91 -5.70 -5.22
CA CYS A 29 3.67 -5.15 -3.89
C CYS A 29 4.98 -4.81 -3.17
N PHE A 30 5.98 -5.66 -3.27
CA PHE A 30 7.27 -5.37 -2.65
C PHE A 30 7.99 -4.22 -3.32
N ASP A 31 7.85 -4.07 -4.64
CA ASP A 31 8.38 -2.90 -5.33
C ASP A 31 7.74 -1.62 -4.77
N PHE A 32 6.42 -1.65 -4.54
CA PHE A 32 5.73 -0.50 -3.93
C PHE A 32 6.25 -0.23 -2.52
N VAL A 33 6.44 -1.26 -1.71
CA VAL A 33 6.94 -1.08 -0.34
C VAL A 33 8.29 -0.35 -0.36
N ARG A 34 9.19 -0.74 -1.27
CA ARG A 34 10.48 -0.06 -1.40
C ARG A 34 10.29 1.40 -1.82
N GLU A 35 9.38 1.68 -2.75
CA GLU A 35 9.11 3.05 -3.18
C GLU A 35 8.51 3.89 -2.05
N LEU A 36 7.62 3.30 -1.26
CA LEU A 36 6.99 4.01 -0.14
C LEU A 36 8.04 4.49 0.86
N ALA A 37 9.10 3.70 1.06
CA ALA A 37 10.18 4.10 1.97
C ALA A 37 10.95 5.30 1.45
N GLN A 38 10.95 5.56 0.16
CA GLN A 38 11.63 6.71 -0.45
C GLN A 38 10.71 7.90 -0.61
N ASN A 39 9.53 7.69 -1.18
CA ASN A 39 8.56 8.76 -1.38
C ASN A 39 7.16 8.17 -1.48
N PRO A 40 6.36 8.25 -0.40
CA PRO A 40 5.04 7.61 -0.42
C PRO A 40 4.00 8.31 -1.28
N ARG A 41 4.31 9.52 -1.79
CA ARG A 41 3.34 10.27 -2.58
C ARG A 41 3.63 10.27 -4.08
N GLN A 42 4.74 9.66 -4.49
CA GLN A 42 5.12 9.59 -5.91
C GLN A 42 5.68 8.22 -6.23
N GLY A 43 5.62 7.84 -7.50
CA GLY A 43 6.20 6.59 -7.95
C GLY A 43 5.26 5.84 -8.88
N THR A 44 5.47 4.53 -8.97
CA THR A 44 4.70 3.67 -9.88
C THR A 44 3.37 3.26 -9.27
N GLY A 45 2.49 2.68 -10.08
CA GLY A 45 1.18 2.22 -9.63
C GLY A 45 0.14 3.31 -9.51
N ARG A 46 0.39 4.47 -10.12
CA ARG A 46 -0.56 5.60 -10.11
C ARG A 46 -0.97 5.97 -8.69
N PRO A 47 -0.05 6.46 -7.85
CA PRO A 47 -0.41 6.85 -6.48
C PRO A 47 -1.53 7.87 -6.50
N GLU A 48 -2.56 7.62 -5.73
CA GLU A 48 -3.74 8.47 -5.69
C GLU A 48 -4.20 8.65 -4.25
N ARG A 49 -4.37 9.90 -3.83
CA ARG A 49 -4.93 10.17 -2.51
C ARG A 49 -6.42 9.94 -2.53
N LEU A 50 -6.90 9.13 -1.59
CA LEU A 50 -8.32 8.82 -1.46
C LEU A 50 -9.00 9.91 -0.63
N LYS A 51 -10.18 10.31 -1.08
CA LYS A 51 -10.97 11.35 -0.40
C LYS A 51 -11.85 10.73 0.68
N HIS A 52 -12.41 11.56 1.53
CA HIS A 52 -13.40 11.18 2.54
C HIS A 52 -12.84 10.39 3.73
N PHE A 53 -11.52 10.46 3.95
CA PHE A 53 -10.89 9.94 5.16
C PHE A 53 -10.29 11.10 5.94
N ASP A 54 -10.31 11.00 7.26
CA ASP A 54 -9.65 12.00 8.12
C ASP A 54 -8.14 11.89 8.00
N GLN A 55 -7.64 10.68 7.81
CA GLN A 55 -6.21 10.43 7.64
C GLN A 55 -5.80 10.63 6.19
N GLU A 56 -4.51 10.73 5.97
CA GLU A 56 -3.97 10.80 4.62
C GLU A 56 -3.84 9.38 4.06
N VAL A 57 -4.85 8.97 3.29
CA VAL A 57 -4.96 7.61 2.76
C VAL A 57 -4.71 7.65 1.26
N TRP A 58 -3.88 6.72 0.80
CA TRP A 58 -3.49 6.61 -0.59
C TRP A 58 -3.67 5.20 -1.11
N SER A 59 -3.74 5.06 -2.44
CA SER A 59 -3.73 3.76 -3.10
C SER A 59 -2.70 3.74 -4.21
N ARG A 60 -2.21 2.53 -4.50
CA ARG A 60 -1.42 2.24 -5.71
C ARG A 60 -2.00 1.02 -6.37
N ARG A 61 -2.02 1.05 -7.69
CA ARG A 61 -2.62 -0.01 -8.50
C ARG A 61 -1.67 -1.19 -8.63
N VAL A 62 -2.06 -2.34 -8.07
CA VAL A 62 -1.32 -3.60 -8.22
C VAL A 62 -1.68 -4.24 -9.56
N SER A 63 -2.98 -4.31 -9.83
CA SER A 63 -3.54 -4.90 -11.05
C SER A 63 -4.87 -4.22 -11.33
N HIS A 64 -5.58 -4.70 -12.34
CA HIS A 64 -6.90 -4.17 -12.65
C HIS A 64 -7.83 -4.23 -11.43
N GLU A 65 -7.77 -5.30 -10.66
CA GLU A 65 -8.71 -5.49 -9.55
C GLU A 65 -8.14 -5.25 -8.16
N HIS A 66 -6.82 -5.13 -8.00
CA HIS A 66 -6.22 -5.01 -6.67
C HIS A 66 -5.47 -3.70 -6.48
N ARG A 67 -5.51 -3.19 -5.24
CA ARG A 67 -4.83 -1.95 -4.85
C ARG A 67 -4.08 -2.17 -3.55
N VAL A 68 -2.90 -1.56 -3.44
CA VAL A 68 -2.26 -1.37 -2.15
C VAL A 68 -2.86 -0.10 -1.54
N ILE A 69 -3.44 -0.24 -0.36
CA ILE A 69 -4.00 0.89 0.40
C ILE A 69 -3.07 1.17 1.57
N TYR A 70 -2.69 2.44 1.72
CA TYR A 70 -1.76 2.80 2.78
C TYR A 70 -2.11 4.16 3.37
N VAL A 71 -1.66 4.38 4.60
CA VAL A 71 -1.88 5.62 5.34
C VAL A 71 -0.53 6.27 5.61
N ILE A 72 -0.44 7.57 5.38
CA ILE A 72 0.77 8.34 5.62
C ILE A 72 0.60 9.15 6.90
N TYR A 73 1.52 8.94 7.84
CA TYR A 73 1.61 9.72 9.07
C TYR A 73 2.83 10.62 8.93
N ALA A 74 2.62 11.85 8.44
CA ALA A 74 3.71 12.72 8.03
C ALA A 74 4.62 13.11 9.19
N LYS A 75 4.03 13.41 10.35
CA LYS A 75 4.83 13.84 11.52
C LYS A 75 5.77 12.74 12.00
N GLU A 76 5.34 11.49 11.92
CA GLU A 76 6.10 10.33 12.36
C GLU A 76 7.01 9.79 11.26
N GLU A 77 6.91 10.31 10.06
CA GLU A 77 7.58 9.77 8.87
C GLU A 77 7.34 8.28 8.74
N LEU A 78 6.05 7.91 8.86
CA LEU A 78 5.60 6.52 8.90
C LEU A 78 4.53 6.29 7.85
N VAL A 79 4.62 5.14 7.18
CA VAL A 79 3.59 4.66 6.26
C VAL A 79 3.10 3.31 6.76
N GLU A 80 1.79 3.16 6.89
CA GLU A 80 1.19 1.87 7.22
C GLU A 80 0.49 1.30 5.99
N VAL A 81 0.92 0.12 5.56
CA VAL A 81 0.26 -0.61 4.48
C VAL A 81 -0.90 -1.40 5.08
N VAL A 82 -2.12 -1.02 4.71
CA VAL A 82 -3.35 -1.54 5.32
C VAL A 82 -3.82 -2.80 4.61
N SER A 83 -3.81 -2.79 3.29
CA SER A 83 -4.25 -3.95 2.50
C SER A 83 -3.58 -3.92 1.13
N CYS A 84 -3.55 -5.08 0.45
CA CYS A 84 -2.92 -5.20 -0.85
C CYS A 84 -3.81 -5.87 -1.88
N LYS A 85 -4.89 -6.53 -1.46
CA LYS A 85 -5.59 -7.47 -2.34
C LYS A 85 -6.95 -6.99 -2.82
N SER A 86 -7.55 -5.99 -2.23
CA SER A 86 -8.87 -5.56 -2.65
C SER A 86 -8.87 -4.12 -3.10
N HIS A 87 -10.04 -3.65 -3.53
CA HIS A 87 -10.22 -2.24 -3.85
C HIS A 87 -10.36 -1.45 -2.55
N TYR A 88 -11.24 -0.52 -2.48
CA TYR A 88 -11.33 0.49 -1.44
C TYR A 88 -12.18 0.05 -0.23
N ASP A 89 -12.29 -1.23 0.03
CA ASP A 89 -13.15 -1.77 1.11
C ASP A 89 -12.37 -1.94 2.41
N VAL A 90 -11.73 -0.88 2.86
CA VAL A 90 -10.96 -0.89 4.10
C VAL A 90 -11.66 -0.04 5.15
N ASN A 91 -11.63 -0.52 6.39
CA ASN A 91 -12.11 0.23 7.55
C ASN A 91 -10.93 0.90 8.22
N LEU A 92 -10.92 2.22 8.13
CA LEU A 92 -9.87 3.02 8.76
C LEU A 92 -10.40 3.85 9.91
#